data_1e32149cfb8e979c7cf4939cd8904794
#
_entry.id   1e32149cfb8e979c7cf4939cd8904794
#
_cell.length_a   1.000
_cell.length_b   1.000
_cell.length_c   1.000
_cell.angle_alpha   90.00
_cell.angle_beta   90.00
_cell.angle_gamma   90.00
#
_symmetry.space_group_name_H-M   'P 1'
#
loop_
_entity.id
_entity.type
_entity.pdbx_description
1 polymer ?
#
loop_
_entity_poly.entity_id
_entity_poly.type
_entity_poly.pdbx_seq_one_letter_code
_entity_poly.pdbx_strand_id
1 'polypeptide(L)'
;MTPRRLDLALQGGGTQGAFTWGVLDRLLEDERLQLAAISGTSAGAMNAVALASGWATDGRRGAREALRNFWSRVAEGLRLGNWVDAWLGWGQAAGAPGAVPSPMQMAWDMASTLLAPVHADPAVHNPLHAILRDTVDFDAVRGCRDLKLFVAATHVRSGRQRVWRRAELGIEAVLASACLPT
;
A
#
# COMPACT_ATOMS: atom_id res chain seq x y z
N MET A 1 -7.11 18.95 27.15
CA MET A 1 -7.89 17.70 26.97
C MET A 1 -6.90 16.58 26.62
N THR A 2 -6.99 15.42 27.23
CA THR A 2 -6.14 14.28 26.87
C THR A 2 -6.51 13.78 25.47
N PRO A 3 -5.53 13.60 24.55
CA PRO A 3 -5.81 13.12 23.22
C PRO A 3 -6.44 11.72 23.24
N ARG A 4 -7.37 11.46 22.34
CA ARG A 4 -7.95 10.12 22.16
C ARG A 4 -7.00 9.25 21.37
N ARG A 5 -6.61 8.11 21.93
CA ARG A 5 -5.75 7.14 21.24
C ARG A 5 -6.56 6.33 20.25
N LEU A 6 -6.00 6.15 19.06
CA LEU A 6 -6.57 5.36 17.98
C LEU A 6 -5.60 4.25 17.55
N ASP A 7 -6.17 3.07 17.39
CA ASP A 7 -5.55 1.97 16.67
C ASP A 7 -6.29 1.81 15.33
N LEU A 8 -5.56 1.76 14.23
CA LEU A 8 -6.12 1.71 12.90
C LEU A 8 -5.87 0.33 12.26
N ALA A 9 -6.89 -0.21 11.60
CA ALA A 9 -6.78 -1.39 10.77
C ALA A 9 -7.04 -0.98 9.31
N LEU A 10 -5.98 -0.97 8.49
CA LEU A 10 -6.03 -0.53 7.11
C LEU A 10 -6.18 -1.73 6.18
N GLN A 11 -7.32 -1.78 5.52
CA GLN A 11 -7.67 -2.84 4.60
C GLN A 11 -6.87 -2.72 3.29
N GLY A 12 -6.66 -3.85 2.62
CA GLY A 12 -6.21 -3.89 1.24
C GLY A 12 -7.29 -3.40 0.27
N GLY A 13 -6.95 -3.25 -1.00
CA GLY A 13 -7.91 -2.82 -2.02
C GLY A 13 -7.25 -2.11 -3.21
N GLY A 14 -5.98 -2.32 -3.45
CA GLY A 14 -5.28 -1.74 -4.59
C GLY A 14 -5.40 -0.21 -4.62
N THR A 15 -5.94 0.34 -5.70
CA THR A 15 -6.12 1.79 -5.88
C THR A 15 -7.10 2.43 -4.90
N GLN A 16 -7.99 1.65 -4.26
CA GLN A 16 -8.84 2.14 -3.18
C GLN A 16 -8.04 2.56 -1.94
N GLY A 17 -6.77 2.17 -1.86
CA GLY A 17 -5.83 2.69 -0.86
C GLY A 17 -5.66 4.21 -0.92
N ALA A 18 -5.93 4.85 -2.06
CA ALA A 18 -5.95 6.31 -2.17
C ALA A 18 -7.13 6.94 -1.41
N PHE A 19 -8.27 6.25 -1.32
CA PHE A 19 -9.36 6.68 -0.43
C PHE A 19 -8.93 6.58 1.05
N THR A 20 -8.26 5.48 1.41
CA THR A 20 -7.69 5.32 2.76
C THR A 20 -6.70 6.44 3.07
N TRP A 21 -5.85 6.84 2.12
CA TRP A 21 -4.99 8.01 2.27
C TRP A 21 -5.79 9.28 2.60
N GLY A 22 -6.88 9.57 1.88
CA GLY A 22 -7.73 10.74 2.17
C GLY A 22 -8.29 10.74 3.60
N VAL A 23 -8.72 9.56 4.08
CA VAL A 23 -9.17 9.39 5.49
C VAL A 23 -8.02 9.63 6.47
N LEU A 24 -6.84 9.05 6.22
CA LEU A 24 -5.65 9.26 7.05
C LEU A 24 -5.22 10.71 7.09
N ASP A 25 -5.22 11.40 5.94
CA ASP A 25 -4.89 12.82 5.84
C ASP A 25 -5.81 13.64 6.75
N ARG A 26 -7.12 13.37 6.71
CA ARG A 26 -8.09 14.05 7.57
C ARG A 26 -7.92 13.72 9.05
N LEU A 27 -7.62 12.47 9.42
CA LEU A 27 -7.35 12.08 10.81
C LEU A 27 -6.07 12.75 11.35
N LEU A 28 -5.07 12.91 10.49
CA LEU A 28 -3.81 13.58 10.84
C LEU A 28 -3.95 15.09 11.07
N GLU A 29 -5.00 15.73 10.59
CA GLU A 29 -5.31 17.12 10.88
C GLU A 29 -5.86 17.33 12.29
N ASP A 30 -6.49 16.31 12.89
CA ASP A 30 -7.13 16.44 14.19
C ASP A 30 -6.16 16.13 15.33
N GLU A 31 -5.65 17.18 15.98
CA GLU A 31 -4.70 17.07 17.09
C GLU A 31 -5.30 16.40 18.35
N ARG A 32 -6.63 16.29 18.43
CA ARG A 32 -7.32 15.59 19.52
C ARG A 32 -7.17 14.07 19.42
N LEU A 33 -6.73 13.56 18.26
CA LEU A 33 -6.51 12.16 17.99
C LEU A 33 -5.01 11.83 18.05
N GLN A 34 -4.67 10.73 18.70
CA GLN A 34 -3.31 10.21 18.77
C GLN A 34 -3.27 8.81 18.16
N LEU A 35 -2.56 8.66 17.06
CA LEU A 35 -2.32 7.34 16.49
C LEU A 35 -1.38 6.56 17.40
N ALA A 36 -1.76 5.33 17.79
CA ALA A 36 -0.97 4.48 18.67
C ALA A 36 -0.50 3.20 17.97
N ALA A 37 -1.35 2.60 17.14
CA ALA A 37 -1.00 1.44 16.35
C ALA A 37 -1.66 1.49 14.98
N ILE A 38 -0.99 0.89 13.99
CA ILE A 38 -1.53 0.69 12.64
C ILE A 38 -1.24 -0.74 12.22
N SER A 39 -2.26 -1.47 11.81
CA SER A 39 -2.14 -2.72 11.08
C SER A 39 -2.56 -2.52 9.63
N GLY A 40 -1.85 -3.13 8.69
CA GLY A 40 -2.16 -2.99 7.28
C GLY A 40 -1.91 -4.25 6.48
N THR A 41 -2.69 -4.40 5.41
CA THR A 41 -2.53 -5.47 4.42
C THR A 41 -2.58 -4.84 3.03
N SER A 42 -1.68 -5.27 2.12
CA SER A 42 -1.63 -4.78 0.74
C SER A 42 -1.51 -3.25 0.67
N ALA A 43 -2.42 -2.55 0.00
CA ALA A 43 -2.46 -1.08 -0.06
C ALA A 43 -2.52 -0.43 1.35
N GLY A 44 -3.16 -1.10 2.32
CA GLY A 44 -3.15 -0.67 3.72
C GLY A 44 -1.77 -0.75 4.36
N ALA A 45 -0.95 -1.75 4.00
CA ALA A 45 0.44 -1.85 4.45
C ALA A 45 1.30 -0.73 3.84
N MET A 46 1.09 -0.39 2.57
CA MET A 46 1.77 0.72 1.90
C MET A 46 1.45 2.05 2.58
N ASN A 47 0.16 2.31 2.85
CA ASN A 47 -0.25 3.49 3.61
C ASN A 47 0.41 3.54 5.00
N ALA A 48 0.47 2.40 5.70
CA ALA A 48 1.05 2.32 7.04
C ALA A 48 2.54 2.67 7.05
N VAL A 49 3.32 2.12 6.11
CA VAL A 49 4.78 2.40 6.06
C VAL A 49 5.08 3.80 5.54
N ALA A 50 4.34 4.31 4.56
CA ALA A 50 4.48 5.68 4.07
C ALA A 50 4.18 6.70 5.18
N LEU A 51 3.07 6.50 5.91
CA LEU A 51 2.71 7.32 7.06
C LEU A 51 3.82 7.28 8.12
N ALA A 52 4.30 6.10 8.50
CA ALA A 52 5.29 5.96 9.56
C ALA A 52 6.67 6.53 9.19
N SER A 53 7.08 6.43 7.94
CA SER A 53 8.28 7.05 7.40
C SER A 53 8.24 8.57 7.59
N GLY A 54 7.16 9.20 7.13
CA GLY A 54 6.99 10.65 7.30
C GLY A 54 6.78 11.09 8.74
N TRP A 55 6.09 10.26 9.54
CA TRP A 55 5.90 10.53 10.97
C TRP A 55 7.22 10.58 11.73
N ALA A 56 8.14 9.68 11.42
CA ALA A 56 9.46 9.65 12.04
C ALA A 56 10.29 10.91 11.72
N THR A 57 10.02 11.58 10.61
CA THR A 57 10.74 12.76 10.16
C THR A 57 10.16 14.05 10.77
N ASP A 58 8.84 14.24 10.66
CA ASP A 58 8.17 15.49 11.06
C ASP A 58 6.74 15.25 11.55
N GLY A 59 6.53 14.20 12.32
CA GLY A 59 5.26 13.90 12.95
C GLY A 59 4.09 13.88 11.95
N ARG A 60 3.00 14.52 12.32
CA ARG A 60 1.77 14.55 11.51
C ARG A 60 1.96 15.19 10.13
N ARG A 61 2.74 16.28 10.06
CA ARG A 61 3.00 16.98 8.80
C ARG A 61 3.79 16.09 7.86
N GLY A 62 4.89 15.51 8.33
CA GLY A 62 5.70 14.59 7.54
C GLY A 62 4.91 13.35 7.08
N ALA A 63 4.04 12.80 7.93
CA ALA A 63 3.16 11.69 7.57
C ALA A 63 2.22 12.04 6.40
N ARG A 64 1.61 13.23 6.43
CA ARG A 64 0.73 13.71 5.36
C ARG A 64 1.50 13.92 4.06
N GLU A 65 2.68 14.51 4.13
CA GLU A 65 3.55 14.73 2.97
C GLU A 65 4.04 13.42 2.35
N ALA A 66 4.45 12.46 3.17
CA ALA A 66 4.90 11.14 2.71
C ALA A 66 3.78 10.35 2.02
N LEU A 67 2.56 10.36 2.59
CA LEU A 67 1.38 9.75 1.96
C LEU A 67 1.06 10.40 0.61
N ARG A 68 1.09 11.72 0.53
CA ARG A 68 0.87 12.46 -0.72
C ARG A 68 1.91 12.09 -1.77
N ASN A 69 3.19 12.09 -1.38
CA ASN A 69 4.29 11.74 -2.29
C ASN A 69 4.14 10.32 -2.82
N PHE A 70 3.89 9.35 -1.94
CA PHE A 70 3.68 7.97 -2.33
C PHE A 70 2.55 7.82 -3.36
N TRP A 71 1.36 8.36 -3.08
CA TRP A 71 0.21 8.24 -3.97
C TRP A 71 0.35 9.06 -5.26
N SER A 72 1.07 10.18 -5.24
CA SER A 72 1.42 10.92 -6.46
C SER A 72 2.32 10.10 -7.36
N ARG A 73 3.33 9.41 -6.81
CA ARG A 73 4.20 8.50 -7.58
C ARG A 73 3.44 7.29 -8.14
N VAL A 74 2.52 6.73 -7.36
CA VAL A 74 1.63 5.67 -7.87
C VAL A 74 0.80 6.20 -9.05
N ALA A 75 0.19 7.37 -8.93
CA ALA A 75 -0.61 7.97 -10.00
C ALA A 75 0.22 8.31 -11.25
N GLU A 76 1.45 8.80 -11.08
CA GLU A 76 2.39 9.04 -12.19
C GLU A 76 2.75 7.73 -12.90
N GLY A 77 3.07 6.69 -12.13
CA GLY A 77 3.35 5.36 -12.68
C GLY A 77 2.18 4.83 -13.51
N LEU A 78 0.94 5.02 -13.04
CA LEU A 78 -0.26 4.65 -13.77
C LEU A 78 -0.46 5.46 -15.09
N ARG A 79 -0.01 6.70 -15.14
CA ARG A 79 -0.17 7.58 -16.32
C ARG A 79 0.93 7.38 -17.38
N LEU A 80 2.13 7.03 -16.97
CA LEU A 80 3.31 6.95 -17.85
C LEU A 80 3.63 5.52 -18.31
N GLY A 81 3.02 4.51 -17.70
CA GLY A 81 3.35 3.13 -17.97
C GLY A 81 2.49 2.49 -19.04
N ASN A 82 3.03 1.48 -19.70
CA ASN A 82 2.36 0.52 -20.57
C ASN A 82 1.22 -0.27 -19.88
N TRP A 83 0.75 0.23 -18.77
CA TRP A 83 -0.32 -0.31 -17.93
C TRP A 83 -1.66 -0.24 -18.64
N VAL A 84 -1.83 0.76 -19.52
CA VAL A 84 -2.99 0.89 -20.36
C VAL A 84 -3.05 -0.28 -21.34
N ASP A 85 -1.90 -0.68 -21.89
CA ASP A 85 -1.83 -1.81 -22.84
C ASP A 85 -2.02 -3.15 -22.14
N ALA A 86 -1.45 -3.33 -20.94
CA ALA A 86 -1.73 -4.51 -20.11
C ALA A 86 -3.20 -4.56 -19.70
N TRP A 87 -3.80 -3.43 -19.34
CA TRP A 87 -5.19 -3.31 -18.96
C TRP A 87 -6.14 -3.57 -20.15
N LEU A 88 -5.85 -3.02 -21.34
CA LEU A 88 -6.61 -3.27 -22.56
C LEU A 88 -6.44 -4.72 -23.07
N GLY A 89 -5.24 -5.31 -22.88
CA GLY A 89 -4.98 -6.70 -23.29
C GLY A 89 -5.72 -7.73 -22.44
N TRP A 90 -5.91 -7.49 -21.15
CA TRP A 90 -6.64 -8.38 -20.25
C TRP A 90 -8.15 -8.26 -20.36
N GLY A 91 -8.67 -7.09 -20.68
CA GLY A 91 -10.09 -6.89 -20.95
C GLY A 91 -10.61 -7.69 -22.15
N GLN A 92 -9.72 -8.10 -23.06
CA GLN A 92 -10.07 -8.96 -24.20
C GLN A 92 -10.06 -10.46 -23.88
N ALA A 93 -9.37 -10.89 -22.81
CA ALA A 93 -9.26 -12.30 -22.45
C ALA A 93 -10.34 -12.80 -21.47
N ALA A 94 -11.04 -11.93 -20.78
CA ALA A 94 -11.90 -12.28 -19.64
C ALA A 94 -13.41 -12.10 -19.83
N GLY A 95 -13.92 -11.76 -21.00
CA GLY A 95 -15.35 -11.48 -21.10
C GLY A 95 -16.00 -11.73 -22.43
N ALA A 96 -17.28 -12.11 -22.39
CA ALA A 96 -18.14 -12.12 -23.54
C ALA A 96 -18.20 -10.73 -24.19
N PRO A 97 -18.29 -10.62 -25.55
CA PRO A 97 -18.34 -9.32 -26.20
C PRO A 97 -19.51 -8.50 -25.68
N GLY A 98 -19.22 -7.36 -25.04
CA GLY A 98 -20.22 -6.40 -24.55
C GLY A 98 -20.45 -6.33 -23.04
N ALA A 99 -19.78 -7.12 -22.23
CA ALA A 99 -19.86 -6.97 -20.78
C ALA A 99 -18.94 -5.84 -20.29
N VAL A 100 -19.52 -4.78 -19.75
CA VAL A 100 -18.76 -3.73 -19.03
C VAL A 100 -18.38 -4.28 -17.67
N PRO A 101 -17.08 -4.40 -17.34
CA PRO A 101 -16.65 -4.89 -16.02
C PRO A 101 -17.20 -3.97 -14.91
N SER A 102 -17.61 -4.55 -13.80
CA SER A 102 -18.05 -3.75 -12.66
C SER A 102 -16.86 -2.90 -12.14
N PRO A 103 -17.11 -1.72 -11.56
CA PRO A 103 -16.04 -0.91 -10.97
C PRO A 103 -15.17 -1.68 -9.97
N MET A 104 -15.75 -2.67 -9.29
CA MET A 104 -15.05 -3.53 -8.36
C MET A 104 -14.17 -4.56 -9.06
N GLN A 105 -14.61 -5.12 -10.20
CA GLN A 105 -13.78 -5.97 -11.06
C GLN A 105 -12.62 -5.18 -11.66
N MET A 106 -12.86 -3.97 -12.15
CA MET A 106 -11.80 -3.09 -12.66
C MET A 106 -10.78 -2.74 -11.59
N ALA A 107 -11.23 -2.44 -10.36
CA ALA A 107 -10.33 -2.19 -9.24
C ALA A 107 -9.54 -3.44 -8.82
N TRP A 108 -10.15 -4.62 -8.88
CA TRP A 108 -9.51 -5.89 -8.59
C TRP A 108 -8.49 -6.28 -9.65
N ASP A 109 -8.84 -6.16 -10.92
CA ASP A 109 -7.96 -6.49 -12.06
C ASP A 109 -6.77 -5.53 -12.11
N MET A 110 -6.99 -4.24 -11.84
CA MET A 110 -5.92 -3.27 -11.73
C MET A 110 -5.04 -3.53 -10.51
N ALA A 111 -5.62 -3.91 -9.38
CA ALA A 111 -4.87 -4.33 -8.20
C ALA A 111 -4.07 -5.60 -8.47
N SER A 112 -4.64 -6.60 -9.12
CA SER A 112 -3.96 -7.85 -9.47
C SER A 112 -2.81 -7.62 -10.44
N THR A 113 -2.99 -6.75 -11.43
CA THR A 113 -1.92 -6.38 -12.37
C THR A 113 -0.78 -5.62 -11.68
N LEU A 114 -1.11 -4.73 -10.74
CA LEU A 114 -0.13 -4.01 -9.92
C LEU A 114 0.64 -4.90 -8.96
N LEU A 115 0.03 -5.98 -8.53
CA LEU A 115 0.49 -6.80 -7.42
C LEU A 115 0.89 -8.21 -7.86
N ALA A 116 0.59 -8.58 -9.13
CA ALA A 116 0.96 -9.89 -9.66
C ALA A 116 2.49 -10.05 -9.64
N PRO A 117 3.02 -11.13 -9.04
CA PRO A 117 4.39 -11.51 -9.30
C PRO A 117 4.44 -11.91 -10.77
N VAL A 118 5.08 -11.08 -11.58
CA VAL A 118 5.32 -11.43 -12.97
C VAL A 118 6.20 -12.68 -12.98
N HIS A 119 5.68 -13.77 -13.49
CA HIS A 119 6.47 -14.98 -13.79
C HIS A 119 7.42 -14.76 -14.98
N ALA A 120 7.81 -13.52 -15.21
CA ALA A 120 8.75 -13.14 -16.22
C ALA A 120 9.91 -12.44 -15.53
N ASP A 121 11.08 -13.01 -15.72
CA ASP A 121 12.40 -12.43 -15.51
C ASP A 121 12.57 -11.52 -14.26
N PRO A 122 13.43 -11.89 -13.29
CA PRO A 122 13.74 -11.02 -12.15
C PRO A 122 14.22 -9.62 -12.55
N ALA A 123 14.54 -9.40 -13.83
CA ALA A 123 14.92 -8.11 -14.42
C ALA A 123 13.70 -7.21 -14.75
N VAL A 124 12.49 -7.72 -14.77
CA VAL A 124 11.30 -6.86 -14.94
C VAL A 124 11.01 -6.16 -13.63
N HIS A 125 11.38 -4.90 -13.54
CA HIS A 125 11.21 -4.03 -12.38
C HIS A 125 9.74 -4.02 -11.93
N ASN A 126 9.48 -4.55 -10.73
CA ASN A 126 8.19 -4.33 -10.07
C ASN A 126 8.06 -2.82 -9.77
N PRO A 127 7.15 -2.10 -10.42
CA PRO A 127 7.05 -0.65 -10.26
C PRO A 127 6.77 -0.24 -8.81
N LEU A 128 6.05 -1.06 -8.05
CA LEU A 128 5.82 -0.82 -6.63
C LEU A 128 7.09 -0.92 -5.80
N HIS A 129 8.02 -1.81 -6.18
CA HIS A 129 9.33 -1.87 -5.54
C HIS A 129 10.08 -0.54 -5.69
N ALA A 130 10.14 -0.01 -6.92
CA ALA A 130 10.79 1.26 -7.19
C ALA A 130 10.11 2.41 -6.42
N ILE A 131 8.77 2.48 -6.47
CA ILE A 131 8.01 3.52 -5.75
C ILE A 131 8.28 3.45 -4.24
N LEU A 132 8.18 2.26 -3.63
CA LEU A 132 8.43 2.10 -2.19
C LEU A 132 9.86 2.46 -1.82
N ARG A 133 10.86 2.03 -2.60
CA ARG A 133 12.26 2.38 -2.38
C ARG A 133 12.51 3.88 -2.42
N ASP A 134 11.85 4.57 -3.36
CA ASP A 134 12.09 5.99 -3.61
C ASP A 134 11.26 6.91 -2.69
N THR A 135 10.21 6.39 -2.04
CA THR A 135 9.28 7.20 -1.23
C THR A 135 9.22 6.84 0.25
N VAL A 136 9.74 5.69 0.65
CA VAL A 136 9.66 5.19 2.03
C VAL A 136 11.06 4.94 2.59
N ASP A 137 11.42 5.65 3.64
CA ASP A 137 12.60 5.36 4.43
C ASP A 137 12.29 4.26 5.46
N PHE A 138 12.70 3.02 5.16
CA PHE A 138 12.45 1.88 6.04
C PHE A 138 13.29 1.91 7.33
N ASP A 139 14.42 2.61 7.36
CA ASP A 139 15.16 2.82 8.62
C ASP A 139 14.38 3.76 9.54
N ALA A 140 13.84 4.84 9.01
CA ALA A 140 12.95 5.73 9.74
C ALA A 140 11.69 4.99 10.23
N VAL A 141 11.08 4.13 9.40
CA VAL A 141 9.95 3.28 9.80
C VAL A 141 10.31 2.41 11.00
N ARG A 142 11.43 1.69 10.94
CA ARG A 142 11.90 0.84 12.04
C ARG A 142 12.23 1.64 13.30
N GLY A 143 12.72 2.86 13.13
CA GLY A 143 13.05 3.80 14.22
C GLY A 143 11.84 4.49 14.86
N CYS A 144 10.68 4.54 14.19
CA CYS A 144 9.48 5.26 14.63
C CYS A 144 8.85 4.63 15.88
N ARG A 145 9.31 5.02 17.07
CA ARG A 145 8.86 4.42 18.34
C ARG A 145 7.46 4.83 18.78
N ASP A 146 6.94 5.91 18.23
CA ASP A 146 5.65 6.47 18.61
C ASP A 146 4.46 5.65 18.04
N LEU A 147 4.71 4.90 16.95
CA LEU A 147 3.71 4.08 16.29
C LEU A 147 4.07 2.60 16.36
N LYS A 148 3.11 1.77 16.77
CA LYS A 148 3.20 0.32 16.57
C LYS A 148 2.73 0.00 15.17
N LEU A 149 3.52 -0.74 14.40
CA LEU A 149 3.16 -1.15 13.05
C LEU A 149 3.12 -2.66 12.93
N PHE A 150 2.13 -3.11 12.17
CA PHE A 150 1.93 -4.52 11.86
C PHE A 150 1.56 -4.64 10.38
N VAL A 151 2.31 -5.46 9.64
CA VAL A 151 2.01 -5.81 8.25
C VAL A 151 1.75 -7.30 8.18
N ALA A 152 0.64 -7.67 7.56
CA ALA A 152 0.24 -9.06 7.45
C ALA A 152 0.28 -9.56 6.00
N ALA A 153 0.72 -10.80 5.80
CA ALA A 153 0.60 -11.53 4.55
C ALA A 153 0.24 -12.99 4.83
N THR A 154 -0.23 -13.69 3.81
CA THR A 154 -0.55 -15.11 3.88
C THR A 154 0.56 -15.92 3.19
N HIS A 155 1.12 -16.90 3.88
CA HIS A 155 2.10 -17.82 3.31
C HIS A 155 1.37 -18.81 2.38
N VAL A 156 1.64 -18.72 1.08
CA VAL A 156 0.88 -19.40 0.02
C VAL A 156 0.77 -20.92 0.26
N ARG A 157 1.90 -21.60 0.55
CA ARG A 157 1.92 -23.06 0.70
C ARG A 157 1.18 -23.60 1.93
N SER A 158 1.15 -22.84 3.02
CA SER A 158 0.58 -23.33 4.29
C SER A 158 -0.74 -22.64 4.66
N GLY A 159 -1.15 -21.60 3.95
CA GLY A 159 -2.29 -20.77 4.30
C GLY A 159 -2.16 -20.01 5.62
N ARG A 160 -1.00 -20.08 6.26
CA ARG A 160 -0.77 -19.43 7.55
C ARG A 160 -0.48 -17.95 7.38
N GLN A 161 -1.09 -17.14 8.23
CA GLN A 161 -0.79 -15.72 8.32
C GLN A 161 0.61 -15.50 8.91
N ARG A 162 1.38 -14.60 8.31
CA ARG A 162 2.59 -14.02 8.89
C ARG A 162 2.35 -12.54 9.17
N VAL A 163 2.72 -12.10 10.37
CA VAL A 163 2.64 -10.70 10.77
C VAL A 163 4.04 -10.22 11.09
N TRP A 164 4.50 -9.19 10.38
CA TRP A 164 5.74 -8.48 10.69
C TRP A 164 5.42 -7.29 11.61
N ARG A 165 6.23 -7.14 12.62
CA ARG A 165 6.19 -5.97 13.51
C ARG A 165 7.13 -4.91 12.98
N ARG A 166 6.95 -3.67 13.41
CA ARG A 166 7.70 -2.50 12.99
C ARG A 166 9.22 -2.73 12.81
N ALA A 167 9.88 -3.35 13.77
CA ALA A 167 11.33 -3.60 13.72
C ALA A 167 11.77 -4.58 12.62
N GLU A 168 10.84 -5.37 12.09
CA GLU A 168 11.07 -6.38 11.04
C GLU A 168 10.67 -5.87 9.65
N LEU A 169 10.10 -4.65 9.56
CA LEU A 169 9.58 -4.13 8.31
C LEU A 169 10.69 -3.72 7.35
N GLY A 170 10.58 -4.21 6.15
CA GLY A 170 11.35 -3.84 4.98
C GLY A 170 10.45 -3.88 3.76
N ILE A 171 11.00 -3.49 2.62
CA ILE A 171 10.28 -3.44 1.36
C ILE A 171 9.67 -4.80 1.00
N GLU A 172 10.41 -5.90 1.27
CA GLU A 172 9.99 -7.27 0.97
C GLU A 172 8.73 -7.68 1.76
N ALA A 173 8.61 -7.25 3.02
CA ALA A 173 7.44 -7.54 3.83
C ALA A 173 6.18 -6.84 3.28
N VAL A 174 6.33 -5.61 2.80
CA VAL A 174 5.24 -4.83 2.20
C VAL A 174 4.84 -5.42 0.85
N LEU A 175 5.81 -5.78 0.02
CA LEU A 175 5.56 -6.43 -1.28
C LEU A 175 4.93 -7.81 -1.10
N ALA A 176 5.38 -8.62 -0.13
CA ALA A 176 4.76 -9.90 0.18
C ALA A 176 3.29 -9.76 0.63
N SER A 177 2.98 -8.67 1.35
CA SER A 177 1.60 -8.34 1.73
C SER A 177 0.73 -7.94 0.54
N ALA A 178 1.34 -7.40 -0.50
CA ALA A 178 0.67 -6.91 -1.71
C ALA A 178 0.64 -7.95 -2.84
N CYS A 179 1.40 -9.03 -2.72
CA CYS A 179 1.48 -10.08 -3.74
C CYS A 179 0.22 -10.95 -3.74
N LEU A 180 -0.39 -11.11 -4.91
CA LEU A 180 -1.49 -12.05 -5.12
C LEU A 180 -0.89 -13.36 -5.66
N PRO A 181 -1.26 -14.53 -5.11
CA PRO A 181 -0.91 -15.80 -5.70
C PRO A 181 -1.63 -15.95 -7.03
N THR A 182 -0.90 -16.15 -8.11
CA THR A 182 -1.39 -16.51 -9.46
C THR A 182 -1.18 -18.00 -9.69
#